data_ca58c7577a21d65d410b83967d2cbc7a
#
_entry.id   ca58c7577a21d65d410b83967d2cbc7a
#
_cell.length_a   1.000
_cell.length_b   1.000
_cell.length_c   1.000
_cell.angle_alpha   90.00
_cell.angle_beta   90.00
_cell.angle_gamma   90.00
#
_symmetry.space_group_name_H-M   'P 1'
#
loop_
_entity.id
_entity.type
_entity.pdbx_description
1 polymer ?
#
loop_
_entity_poly.entity_id
_entity_poly.type
_entity_poly.pdbx_seq_one_letter_code
_entity_poly.pdbx_strand_id
1 'polypeptide(L)'
;MTESPTSPSGTAPTAGAFLDDAALGRLRPLSFAVAYRMLGSVAEAEDVVQEALTRVSQSPDVRNPDAFVTTVTTRIAIDVLRSARVRREQYVGEWLPEPLVGPGSSLPVAMAAPSPDVARHAELADDLSTAFLVLLETLTPTERAAFLLHDVLGFPHSEAADVIGTSEVAARQLASRARRRIARHVAPQQVATQDEAPQHAAPRPPGQDDPAPDALTSRPRTASDRARAEELVSRFLAACEEGAVDSFLELLAEDVVLAGDGGGKVPLGMSIARPVAGRVTVARMLASFVGRGAPLHFERALVGGEPGLLIVADDVVGGGLIGTWSFEVSDGLLAGIRGVINPEKLGHLGQLADLDRLQAALRSALEARTAARRTAARQTADQEPTEN
;
A
#
# COMPACT_ATOMS: atom_id res chain seq x y z
N MET A 1 34.94 73.99 -11.63
CA MET A 1 34.56 72.97 -10.65
C MET A 1 33.48 72.13 -11.28
N THR A 2 33.88 71.09 -11.91
CA THR A 2 32.99 70.12 -12.60
C THR A 2 33.16 68.77 -11.96
N GLU A 3 32.13 68.34 -11.22
CA GLU A 3 32.06 67.01 -10.65
C GLU A 3 31.70 65.98 -11.70
N SER A 4 32.51 64.97 -11.83
CA SER A 4 32.26 63.77 -12.66
C SER A 4 31.33 62.81 -11.91
N PRO A 5 30.32 62.19 -12.57
CA PRO A 5 29.48 61.19 -11.93
C PRO A 5 30.21 59.86 -11.82
N THR A 6 30.21 59.32 -10.61
CA THR A 6 30.71 57.98 -10.26
C THR A 6 29.78 56.93 -10.87
N SER A 7 30.32 56.06 -11.70
CA SER A 7 29.62 54.85 -12.23
C SER A 7 29.30 53.90 -11.11
N PRO A 8 28.10 53.24 -11.10
CA PRO A 8 27.81 52.19 -10.16
C PRO A 8 28.61 50.92 -10.56
N SER A 9 29.39 50.41 -9.61
CA SER A 9 30.07 49.14 -9.71
C SER A 9 29.06 48.02 -9.93
N GLY A 10 29.13 47.39 -11.09
CA GLY A 10 28.39 46.17 -11.38
C GLY A 10 28.78 45.09 -10.39
N THR A 11 27.83 44.69 -9.59
CA THR A 11 27.92 43.55 -8.72
C THR A 11 28.09 42.31 -9.63
N ALA A 12 29.24 41.63 -9.54
CA ALA A 12 29.47 40.36 -10.20
C ALA A 12 28.39 39.36 -9.78
N PRO A 13 27.90 38.46 -10.66
CA PRO A 13 26.92 37.45 -10.28
C PRO A 13 27.53 36.59 -9.15
N THR A 14 26.82 36.60 -8.03
CA THR A 14 27.17 35.77 -6.87
C THR A 14 27.23 34.32 -7.33
N ALA A 15 28.34 33.64 -7.04
CA ALA A 15 28.51 32.21 -7.28
C ALA A 15 27.30 31.41 -6.78
N GLY A 16 26.80 30.48 -7.60
CA GLY A 16 25.57 29.73 -7.50
C GLY A 16 25.04 29.50 -6.08
N ALA A 17 23.81 29.97 -5.83
CA ALA A 17 23.16 29.75 -4.54
C ALA A 17 22.74 28.29 -4.41
N PHE A 18 23.26 27.62 -3.39
CA PHE A 18 22.79 26.28 -2.99
C PHE A 18 21.50 26.40 -2.19
N LEU A 19 20.69 25.33 -2.19
CA LEU A 19 19.50 25.26 -1.35
C LEU A 19 19.91 25.09 0.11
N ASP A 20 19.27 25.86 0.99
CA ASP A 20 19.45 25.77 2.42
C ASP A 20 18.70 24.54 3.03
N ASP A 21 19.00 24.20 4.28
CA ASP A 21 18.40 23.10 4.98
C ASP A 21 16.86 23.22 5.07
N ALA A 22 16.34 24.43 5.19
CA ALA A 22 14.89 24.68 5.23
C ALA A 22 14.22 24.37 3.88
N ALA A 23 14.89 24.72 2.77
CA ALA A 23 14.42 24.39 1.42
C ALA A 23 14.46 22.87 1.20
N LEU A 24 15.55 22.21 1.59
CA LEU A 24 15.69 20.75 1.51
C LEU A 24 14.61 20.04 2.36
N GLY A 25 14.34 20.54 3.57
CA GLY A 25 13.28 20.04 4.44
C GLY A 25 11.88 20.13 3.80
N ARG A 26 11.60 21.16 2.99
CA ARG A 26 10.33 21.27 2.25
C ARG A 26 10.23 20.31 1.05
N LEU A 27 11.36 19.95 0.44
CA LEU A 27 11.41 19.01 -0.68
C LEU A 27 11.30 17.54 -0.26
N ARG A 28 11.65 17.21 0.99
CA ARG A 28 11.66 15.83 1.50
C ARG A 28 10.32 15.13 1.34
N PRO A 29 9.15 15.70 1.72
CA PRO A 29 7.87 15.05 1.54
C PRO A 29 7.54 14.72 0.08
N LEU A 30 7.82 15.64 -0.84
CA LEU A 30 7.61 15.41 -2.28
C LEU A 30 8.49 14.28 -2.79
N SER A 31 9.78 14.31 -2.44
CA SER A 31 10.72 13.24 -2.79
C SER A 31 10.26 11.89 -2.27
N PHE A 32 9.81 11.82 -1.00
CA PHE A 32 9.30 10.58 -0.41
C PHE A 32 8.05 10.08 -1.13
N ALA A 33 7.09 10.95 -1.41
CA ALA A 33 5.87 10.57 -2.11
C ALA A 33 6.15 9.97 -3.50
N VAL A 34 7.13 10.51 -4.22
CA VAL A 34 7.58 9.97 -5.51
C VAL A 34 8.29 8.64 -5.34
N ALA A 35 9.26 8.56 -4.41
CA ALA A 35 10.04 7.34 -4.16
C ALA A 35 9.15 6.19 -3.69
N TYR A 36 8.24 6.44 -2.76
CA TYR A 36 7.36 5.42 -2.22
C TYR A 36 6.34 4.92 -3.26
N ARG A 37 5.77 5.80 -4.11
CA ARG A 37 4.95 5.36 -5.27
C ARG A 37 5.73 4.52 -6.27
N MET A 38 7.03 4.79 -6.41
CA MET A 38 7.91 4.00 -7.27
C MET A 38 8.27 2.65 -6.65
N LEU A 39 8.50 2.58 -5.35
CA LEU A 39 9.16 1.43 -4.71
C LEU A 39 8.19 0.57 -3.87
N GLY A 40 7.18 1.18 -3.25
CA GLY A 40 6.26 0.49 -2.33
C GLY A 40 6.94 0.02 -1.04
N SER A 41 8.16 0.44 -0.77
CA SER A 41 8.92 0.17 0.46
C SER A 41 9.30 1.49 1.12
N VAL A 42 9.02 1.62 2.41
CA VAL A 42 9.34 2.81 3.21
C VAL A 42 10.85 2.93 3.35
N ALA A 43 11.54 1.83 3.66
CA ALA A 43 12.98 1.83 3.84
C ALA A 43 13.71 2.21 2.54
N GLU A 44 13.38 1.56 1.40
CA GLU A 44 13.98 1.90 0.11
C GLU A 44 13.64 3.34 -0.32
N ALA A 45 12.43 3.84 0.00
CA ALA A 45 12.03 5.21 -0.31
C ALA A 45 12.84 6.23 0.50
N GLU A 46 13.06 6.00 1.80
CA GLU A 46 13.89 6.85 2.65
C GLU A 46 15.34 6.91 2.18
N ASP A 47 15.93 5.78 1.77
CA ASP A 47 17.28 5.73 1.21
C ASP A 47 17.37 6.58 -0.07
N VAL A 48 16.37 6.45 -0.97
CA VAL A 48 16.28 7.25 -2.20
C VAL A 48 16.13 8.74 -1.90
N VAL A 49 15.30 9.10 -0.91
CA VAL A 49 15.11 10.50 -0.48
C VAL A 49 16.42 11.09 0.01
N GLN A 50 17.15 10.38 0.86
CA GLN A 50 18.42 10.85 1.40
C GLN A 50 19.44 11.08 0.28
N GLU A 51 19.57 10.15 -0.65
CA GLU A 51 20.45 10.27 -1.80
C GLU A 51 20.02 11.42 -2.74
N ALA A 52 18.71 11.56 -3.00
CA ALA A 52 18.18 12.62 -3.85
C ALA A 52 18.44 14.01 -3.25
N LEU A 53 18.14 14.21 -1.96
CA LEU A 53 18.38 15.48 -1.27
C LEU A 53 19.87 15.82 -1.20
N THR A 54 20.73 14.82 -1.01
CA THR A 54 22.20 15.01 -1.05
C THR A 54 22.64 15.52 -2.42
N ARG A 55 22.14 14.93 -3.52
CA ARG A 55 22.46 15.41 -4.89
C ARG A 55 21.91 16.81 -5.15
N VAL A 56 20.69 17.08 -4.69
CA VAL A 56 20.04 18.40 -4.83
C VAL A 56 20.82 19.47 -4.06
N SER A 57 21.28 19.19 -2.83
CA SER A 57 22.05 20.14 -2.01
C SER A 57 23.42 20.49 -2.65
N GLN A 58 24.00 19.60 -3.44
CA GLN A 58 25.25 19.80 -4.15
C GLN A 58 25.09 20.50 -5.51
N SER A 59 23.86 20.73 -5.95
CA SER A 59 23.57 21.33 -7.25
C SER A 59 23.40 22.86 -7.11
N PRO A 60 24.23 23.66 -7.78
CA PRO A 60 24.07 25.10 -7.76
C PRO A 60 22.97 25.57 -8.72
N ASP A 61 22.39 26.71 -8.45
CA ASP A 61 21.45 27.44 -9.34
C ASP A 61 20.21 26.64 -9.79
N VAL A 62 19.64 25.84 -8.88
CA VAL A 62 18.41 25.08 -9.16
C VAL A 62 17.23 26.04 -9.30
N ARG A 63 16.74 26.25 -10.54
CA ARG A 63 15.65 27.18 -10.84
C ARG A 63 14.28 26.70 -10.35
N ASN A 64 14.02 25.39 -10.47
CA ASN A 64 12.78 24.75 -10.00
C ASN A 64 13.15 23.56 -9.11
N PRO A 65 13.24 23.76 -7.78
CA PRO A 65 13.62 22.71 -6.84
C PRO A 65 12.68 21.51 -6.84
N ASP A 66 11.36 21.73 -6.98
CA ASP A 66 10.36 20.65 -6.94
C ASP A 66 10.49 19.73 -8.17
N ALA A 67 10.61 20.32 -9.38
CA ALA A 67 10.82 19.53 -10.59
C ALA A 67 12.18 18.83 -10.58
N PHE A 68 13.21 19.49 -10.03
CA PHE A 68 14.54 18.91 -9.96
C PHE A 68 14.62 17.75 -8.99
N VAL A 69 14.08 17.88 -7.76
CA VAL A 69 14.04 16.77 -6.79
C VAL A 69 13.20 15.61 -7.32
N THR A 70 12.06 15.88 -7.97
CA THR A 70 11.23 14.84 -8.61
C THR A 70 12.04 14.07 -9.66
N THR A 71 12.80 14.79 -10.50
CA THR A 71 13.66 14.18 -11.52
C THR A 71 14.72 13.28 -10.90
N VAL A 72 15.47 13.81 -9.92
CA VAL A 72 16.55 13.07 -9.27
C VAL A 72 16.01 11.83 -8.55
N THR A 73 14.94 12.01 -7.77
CA THR A 73 14.27 10.91 -7.05
C THR A 73 13.79 9.82 -7.99
N THR A 74 13.11 10.19 -9.08
CA THR A 74 12.58 9.21 -10.04
C THR A 74 13.70 8.41 -10.70
N ARG A 75 14.83 9.05 -11.08
CA ARG A 75 15.97 8.34 -11.68
C ARG A 75 16.58 7.33 -10.72
N ILE A 76 16.82 7.72 -9.48
CA ILE A 76 17.34 6.80 -8.46
C ILE A 76 16.35 5.65 -8.23
N ALA A 77 15.06 5.98 -8.08
CA ALA A 77 14.03 4.97 -7.84
C ALA A 77 13.87 3.97 -9.01
N ILE A 78 14.05 4.38 -10.27
CA ILE A 78 14.08 3.47 -11.43
C ILE A 78 15.20 2.43 -11.27
N ASP A 79 16.39 2.86 -10.87
CA ASP A 79 17.55 1.98 -10.74
C ASP A 79 17.39 1.02 -9.55
N VAL A 80 16.88 1.52 -8.40
CA VAL A 80 16.53 0.69 -7.24
C VAL A 80 15.46 -0.34 -7.62
N LEU A 81 14.41 0.07 -8.32
CA LEU A 81 13.31 -0.83 -8.70
C LEU A 81 13.75 -1.92 -9.69
N ARG A 82 14.69 -1.63 -10.58
CA ARG A 82 15.27 -2.63 -11.47
C ARG A 82 16.00 -3.74 -10.68
N SER A 83 16.73 -3.36 -9.64
CA SER A 83 17.42 -4.33 -8.77
C SER A 83 16.45 -5.04 -7.81
N ALA A 84 15.46 -4.32 -7.28
CA ALA A 84 14.43 -4.87 -6.39
C ALA A 84 13.55 -5.91 -7.09
N ARG A 85 13.27 -5.75 -8.38
CA ARG A 85 12.46 -6.70 -9.16
C ARG A 85 13.01 -8.12 -9.10
N VAL A 86 14.34 -8.29 -9.22
CA VAL A 86 14.98 -9.62 -9.11
C VAL A 86 14.75 -10.23 -7.73
N ARG A 87 14.79 -9.41 -6.67
CA ARG A 87 14.51 -9.88 -5.29
C ARG A 87 13.05 -10.26 -5.11
N ARG A 88 12.12 -9.51 -5.71
CA ARG A 88 10.67 -9.78 -5.65
C ARG A 88 10.27 -11.05 -6.41
N GLU A 89 10.96 -11.42 -7.49
CA GLU A 89 10.74 -12.69 -8.19
C GLU A 89 11.08 -13.92 -7.31
N GLN A 90 11.89 -13.74 -6.28
CA GLN A 90 12.25 -14.78 -5.30
C GLN A 90 11.47 -14.67 -3.98
N TYR A 91 10.54 -13.70 -3.89
CA TYR A 91 9.77 -13.45 -2.68
C TYR A 91 8.77 -14.58 -2.40
N VAL A 92 8.66 -14.95 -1.12
CA VAL A 92 7.78 -16.04 -0.69
C VAL A 92 6.37 -15.50 -0.42
N GLY A 93 5.41 -15.90 -1.24
CA GLY A 93 4.02 -15.46 -1.13
C GLY A 93 3.72 -14.20 -1.94
N GLU A 94 2.60 -13.56 -1.63
CA GLU A 94 2.18 -12.29 -2.25
C GLU A 94 3.02 -11.15 -1.72
N TRP A 95 3.58 -10.33 -2.61
CA TRP A 95 4.29 -9.13 -2.21
C TRP A 95 3.30 -7.95 -2.15
N LEU A 96 3.11 -7.37 -0.97
CA LEU A 96 2.32 -6.15 -0.78
C LEU A 96 3.25 -4.98 -0.40
N PRO A 97 2.88 -3.72 -0.73
CA PRO A 97 3.62 -2.55 -0.27
C PRO A 97 3.69 -2.49 1.26
N GLU A 98 4.76 -1.89 1.79
CA GLU A 98 4.88 -1.59 3.21
C GLU A 98 3.78 -0.60 3.63
N PRO A 99 2.99 -0.88 4.66
CA PRO A 99 1.85 -0.03 5.01
C PRO A 99 2.32 1.30 5.61
N LEU A 100 1.72 2.42 5.16
CA LEU A 100 1.80 3.69 5.86
C LEU A 100 0.57 3.81 6.77
N VAL A 101 0.79 4.06 8.06
CA VAL A 101 -0.28 4.25 9.04
C VAL A 101 -0.37 5.72 9.41
N GLY A 102 -1.55 6.31 9.16
CA GLY A 102 -1.80 7.73 9.36
C GLY A 102 -2.07 8.12 10.84
N PRO A 103 -2.07 9.43 11.13
CA PRO A 103 -2.45 9.95 12.44
C PRO A 103 -3.90 9.59 12.76
N GLY A 104 -4.17 9.25 14.03
CA GLY A 104 -5.51 8.83 14.50
C GLY A 104 -5.61 7.32 14.74
N SER A 105 -4.55 6.55 14.54
CA SER A 105 -4.45 5.20 15.06
C SER A 105 -4.34 5.24 16.59
N SER A 106 -5.03 4.32 17.27
CA SER A 106 -4.97 4.15 18.73
C SER A 106 -3.65 3.51 19.19
N LEU A 107 -2.67 3.37 18.31
CA LEU A 107 -1.34 2.88 18.70
C LEU A 107 -0.83 3.71 19.88
N PRO A 108 -0.43 3.08 21.01
CA PRO A 108 0.19 3.80 22.11
C PRO A 108 1.31 4.71 21.59
N VAL A 109 1.45 5.91 22.16
CA VAL A 109 2.48 6.89 21.73
C VAL A 109 3.88 6.25 21.66
N ALA A 110 4.15 5.23 22.47
CA ALA A 110 5.37 4.43 22.40
C ALA A 110 5.48 3.53 21.16
N MET A 111 4.34 3.17 20.53
CA MET A 111 4.27 2.41 19.28
C MET A 111 4.02 3.33 18.07
N ALA A 112 3.45 4.51 18.33
CA ALA A 112 3.16 5.53 17.32
C ALA A 112 4.25 6.59 17.21
N ALA A 113 5.45 6.36 17.72
CA ALA A 113 6.60 7.22 17.43
C ALA A 113 7.26 6.82 16.09
N PRO A 114 6.53 6.97 14.96
CA PRO A 114 7.23 7.10 13.70
C PRO A 114 8.15 8.30 13.87
N SER A 115 9.31 8.27 13.29
CA SER A 115 10.11 9.47 13.08
C SER A 115 9.13 10.61 12.69
N PRO A 116 9.34 11.86 13.14
CA PRO A 116 8.49 13.00 12.77
C PRO A 116 8.21 13.07 11.26
N ASP A 117 9.05 12.45 10.47
CA ASP A 117 8.94 12.32 9.02
C ASP A 117 7.82 11.37 8.59
N VAL A 118 7.58 10.24 9.26
CA VAL A 118 6.53 9.28 8.89
C VAL A 118 5.13 9.85 9.18
N ALA A 119 4.94 10.60 10.27
CA ALA A 119 3.68 11.32 10.53
C ALA A 119 3.40 12.38 9.45
N ARG A 120 4.45 13.05 8.95
CA ARG A 120 4.38 14.02 7.84
C ARG A 120 4.09 13.33 6.49
N HIS A 121 4.60 12.12 6.30
CA HIS A 121 4.33 11.30 5.12
C HIS A 121 2.87 10.82 5.08
N ALA A 122 2.26 10.61 6.24
CA ALA A 122 0.85 10.24 6.33
C ALA A 122 -0.10 11.37 5.90
N GLU A 123 0.30 12.65 6.03
CA GLU A 123 -0.46 13.80 5.50
C GLU A 123 -0.43 13.86 3.96
N LEU A 124 0.60 13.28 3.33
CA LEU A 124 0.70 13.14 1.87
C LEU A 124 0.02 11.86 1.36
N ALA A 125 -0.48 11.03 2.28
CA ALA A 125 -0.99 9.70 1.98
C ALA A 125 -2.42 9.70 1.39
N ASP A 126 -3.07 10.85 1.21
CA ASP A 126 -4.43 10.93 0.66
C ASP A 126 -4.58 10.26 -0.73
N ASP A 127 -3.45 10.02 -1.44
CA ASP A 127 -3.42 9.38 -2.76
C ASP A 127 -2.59 8.09 -2.80
N LEU A 128 -2.28 7.46 -1.64
CA LEU A 128 -1.37 6.31 -1.55
C LEU A 128 -2.07 5.02 -1.13
N SER A 129 -3.28 4.77 -1.65
CA SER A 129 -4.01 3.54 -1.30
C SER A 129 -3.18 2.30 -1.64
N THR A 130 -3.23 1.31 -0.75
CA THR A 130 -2.54 0.02 -0.97
C THR A 130 -2.99 -0.63 -2.29
N ALA A 131 -4.27 -0.49 -2.65
CA ALA A 131 -4.81 -0.99 -3.91
C ALA A 131 -4.12 -0.34 -5.12
N PHE A 132 -3.93 0.98 -5.10
CA PHE A 132 -3.23 1.69 -6.17
C PHE A 132 -1.76 1.25 -6.28
N LEU A 133 -1.06 1.12 -5.15
CA LEU A 133 0.33 0.66 -5.14
C LEU A 133 0.48 -0.77 -5.69
N VAL A 134 -0.46 -1.66 -5.35
CA VAL A 134 -0.49 -3.03 -5.92
C VAL A 134 -0.69 -3.01 -7.43
N LEU A 135 -1.53 -2.13 -7.95
CA LEU A 135 -1.69 -1.95 -9.41
C LEU A 135 -0.39 -1.50 -10.06
N LEU A 136 0.36 -0.60 -9.43
CA LEU A 136 1.66 -0.16 -9.94
C LEU A 136 2.69 -1.30 -9.99
N GLU A 137 2.59 -2.34 -9.14
CA GLU A 137 3.50 -3.50 -9.19
C GLU A 137 3.39 -4.30 -10.50
N THR A 138 2.27 -4.17 -11.20
CA THR A 138 2.09 -4.81 -12.50
C THR A 138 2.92 -4.16 -13.61
N LEU A 139 3.46 -2.95 -13.40
CA LEU A 139 4.17 -2.17 -14.38
C LEU A 139 5.68 -2.46 -14.37
N THR A 140 6.31 -2.28 -15.51
CA THR A 140 7.79 -2.22 -15.56
C THR A 140 8.30 -0.92 -14.91
N PRO A 141 9.55 -0.84 -14.45
CA PRO A 141 10.08 0.38 -13.83
C PRO A 141 9.90 1.65 -14.66
N THR A 142 10.11 1.56 -15.97
CA THR A 142 9.95 2.69 -16.89
C THR A 142 8.51 3.02 -17.22
N GLU A 143 7.62 2.02 -17.28
CA GLU A 143 6.16 2.24 -17.42
C GLU A 143 5.59 2.90 -16.17
N ARG A 144 6.02 2.44 -14.97
CA ARG A 144 5.63 3.05 -13.69
C ARG A 144 6.08 4.51 -13.61
N ALA A 145 7.33 4.80 -13.95
CA ALA A 145 7.85 6.17 -13.97
C ALA A 145 7.09 7.06 -14.95
N ALA A 146 6.84 6.59 -16.19
CA ALA A 146 6.09 7.36 -17.19
C ALA A 146 4.67 7.66 -16.75
N PHE A 147 3.98 6.68 -16.14
CA PHE A 147 2.64 6.83 -15.61
C PHE A 147 2.61 7.81 -14.43
N LEU A 148 3.50 7.64 -13.45
CA LEU A 148 3.53 8.52 -12.28
C LEU A 148 3.88 9.96 -12.65
N LEU A 149 4.85 10.18 -13.51
CA LEU A 149 5.23 11.53 -13.92
C LEU A 149 4.11 12.22 -14.69
N HIS A 150 3.51 11.53 -15.66
CA HIS A 150 2.52 12.16 -16.53
C HIS A 150 1.10 12.13 -15.96
N ASP A 151 0.59 10.94 -15.59
CA ASP A 151 -0.82 10.77 -15.21
C ASP A 151 -1.09 11.18 -13.75
N VAL A 152 -0.11 11.08 -12.85
CA VAL A 152 -0.28 11.41 -11.43
C VAL A 152 0.26 12.80 -11.09
N LEU A 153 1.46 13.14 -11.59
CA LEU A 153 2.15 14.38 -11.24
C LEU A 153 1.96 15.48 -12.30
N GLY A 154 1.31 15.19 -13.44
CA GLY A 154 0.97 16.19 -14.46
C GLY A 154 2.14 16.69 -15.32
N PHE A 155 3.28 16.00 -15.32
CA PHE A 155 4.41 16.39 -16.18
C PHE A 155 4.07 16.21 -17.66
N PRO A 156 4.46 17.14 -18.53
CA PRO A 156 4.40 16.94 -19.98
C PRO A 156 5.20 15.69 -20.41
N HIS A 157 4.77 15.02 -21.46
CA HIS A 157 5.51 13.84 -21.97
C HIS A 157 6.96 14.15 -22.33
N SER A 158 7.26 15.35 -22.78
CA SER A 158 8.65 15.80 -23.06
C SER A 158 9.51 15.80 -21.80
N GLU A 159 9.00 16.38 -20.70
CA GLU A 159 9.72 16.40 -19.42
C GLU A 159 9.83 15.00 -18.80
N ALA A 160 8.76 14.20 -18.86
CA ALA A 160 8.81 12.81 -18.44
C ALA A 160 9.85 12.00 -19.24
N ALA A 161 9.98 12.25 -20.53
CA ALA A 161 10.98 11.65 -21.40
C ALA A 161 12.41 11.98 -20.95
N ASP A 162 12.67 13.24 -20.63
CA ASP A 162 13.98 13.68 -20.12
C ASP A 162 14.32 13.03 -18.79
N VAL A 163 13.35 12.86 -17.88
CA VAL A 163 13.52 12.18 -16.58
C VAL A 163 13.87 10.71 -16.79
N ILE A 164 13.15 10.02 -17.66
CA ILE A 164 13.31 8.57 -17.90
C ILE A 164 14.55 8.27 -18.78
N GLY A 165 15.04 9.26 -19.51
CA GLY A 165 16.15 9.11 -20.46
C GLY A 165 15.70 8.46 -21.79
N THR A 166 14.57 8.92 -22.34
CA THR A 166 13.99 8.39 -23.58
C THR A 166 13.46 9.51 -24.49
N SER A 167 12.87 9.18 -25.64
CA SER A 167 12.20 10.16 -26.49
C SER A 167 10.77 10.43 -26.01
N GLU A 168 10.22 11.62 -26.33
CA GLU A 168 8.84 11.97 -26.00
C GLU A 168 7.83 10.96 -26.55
N VAL A 169 8.05 10.48 -27.79
CA VAL A 169 7.21 9.44 -28.39
C VAL A 169 7.26 8.15 -27.59
N ALA A 170 8.44 7.74 -27.11
CA ALA A 170 8.58 6.55 -26.28
C ALA A 170 7.96 6.74 -24.90
N ALA A 171 8.10 7.91 -24.28
CA ALA A 171 7.44 8.23 -23.00
C ALA A 171 5.91 8.15 -23.10
N ARG A 172 5.31 8.72 -24.16
CA ARG A 172 3.88 8.60 -24.46
C ARG A 172 3.43 7.14 -24.63
N GLN A 173 4.23 6.34 -25.33
CA GLN A 173 3.95 4.90 -25.49
C GLN A 173 4.07 4.13 -24.17
N LEU A 174 5.04 4.48 -23.30
CA LEU A 174 5.18 3.88 -21.97
C LEU A 174 3.96 4.18 -21.09
N ALA A 175 3.52 5.44 -21.01
CA ALA A 175 2.32 5.83 -20.28
C ALA A 175 1.05 5.13 -20.82
N SER A 176 0.89 5.06 -22.13
CA SER A 176 -0.24 4.35 -22.77
C SER A 176 -0.22 2.83 -22.45
N ARG A 177 0.96 2.18 -22.45
CA ARG A 177 1.06 0.77 -22.05
C ARG A 177 0.75 0.58 -20.58
N ALA A 178 1.22 1.47 -19.71
CA ALA A 178 0.93 1.46 -18.28
C ALA A 178 -0.59 1.51 -18.05
N ARG A 179 -1.29 2.51 -18.61
CA ARG A 179 -2.75 2.65 -18.50
C ARG A 179 -3.49 1.38 -18.94
N ARG A 180 -3.13 0.81 -20.08
CA ARG A 180 -3.76 -0.43 -20.57
C ARG A 180 -3.49 -1.63 -19.67
N ARG A 181 -2.31 -1.71 -19.05
CA ARG A 181 -1.95 -2.78 -18.13
C ARG A 181 -2.75 -2.68 -16.83
N ILE A 182 -2.84 -1.49 -16.27
CA ILE A 182 -3.66 -1.20 -15.09
C ILE A 182 -5.14 -1.48 -15.38
N ALA A 183 -5.69 -0.98 -16.49
CA ALA A 183 -7.09 -1.20 -16.86
C ALA A 183 -7.47 -2.69 -16.95
N ARG A 184 -6.57 -3.55 -17.41
CA ARG A 184 -6.78 -5.01 -17.44
C ARG A 184 -6.83 -5.66 -16.06
N HIS A 185 -6.20 -5.07 -15.06
CA HIS A 185 -6.21 -5.58 -13.69
C HIS A 185 -7.40 -5.05 -12.88
N VAL A 186 -7.96 -3.91 -13.27
CA VAL A 186 -9.17 -3.32 -12.67
C VAL A 186 -10.44 -3.93 -13.27
N ALA A 187 -10.41 -4.36 -14.55
CA ALA A 187 -11.55 -5.08 -15.13
C ALA A 187 -11.78 -6.39 -14.35
N PRO A 188 -13.03 -6.69 -13.92
CA PRO A 188 -13.31 -7.91 -13.20
C PRO A 188 -12.73 -9.09 -13.99
N GLN A 189 -11.96 -9.96 -13.33
CA GLN A 189 -11.50 -11.21 -13.90
C GLN A 189 -12.74 -12.06 -14.14
N GLN A 190 -13.34 -11.91 -15.32
CA GLN A 190 -14.28 -12.91 -15.81
C GLN A 190 -13.51 -14.21 -15.84
N VAL A 191 -13.94 -15.14 -14.98
CA VAL A 191 -13.44 -16.51 -14.97
C VAL A 191 -13.45 -16.97 -16.42
N ALA A 192 -12.27 -17.11 -17.00
CA ALA A 192 -12.10 -17.66 -18.31
C ALA A 192 -12.54 -19.13 -18.24
N THR A 193 -13.80 -19.40 -18.53
CA THR A 193 -14.21 -20.70 -19.06
C THR A 193 -13.42 -20.86 -20.34
N GLN A 194 -12.48 -21.79 -20.32
CA GLN A 194 -11.74 -22.24 -21.49
C GLN A 194 -12.77 -22.67 -22.55
N ASP A 195 -12.97 -21.84 -23.56
CA ASP A 195 -13.35 -22.17 -24.94
C ASP A 195 -13.88 -20.91 -25.65
N GLU A 196 -12.96 -19.99 -25.98
CA GLU A 196 -13.16 -19.10 -27.15
C GLU A 196 -11.82 -18.42 -27.49
N ALA A 197 -11.30 -18.78 -28.65
CA ALA A 197 -10.11 -18.15 -29.23
C ALA A 197 -10.38 -16.66 -29.53
N PRO A 198 -9.43 -15.74 -29.29
CA PRO A 198 -9.64 -14.33 -29.57
C PRO A 198 -9.72 -14.08 -31.08
N GLN A 199 -10.88 -13.63 -31.55
CA GLN A 199 -11.03 -13.07 -32.87
C GLN A 199 -10.26 -11.77 -32.98
N HIS A 200 -9.45 -11.64 -34.02
CA HIS A 200 -8.61 -10.52 -34.36
C HIS A 200 -9.37 -9.18 -34.34
N ALA A 201 -9.09 -8.35 -33.36
CA ALA A 201 -9.42 -6.94 -33.41
C ALA A 201 -8.42 -6.22 -34.33
N ALA A 202 -8.91 -5.53 -35.32
CA ALA A 202 -8.13 -4.74 -36.27
C ALA A 202 -7.31 -3.66 -35.56
N PRO A 203 -6.08 -3.34 -36.01
CA PRO A 203 -5.26 -2.29 -35.40
C PRO A 203 -5.91 -0.92 -35.59
N ARG A 204 -6.14 -0.20 -34.47
CA ARG A 204 -6.61 1.20 -34.47
C ARG A 204 -5.50 2.15 -34.95
N PRO A 205 -5.84 3.25 -35.61
CA PRO A 205 -4.88 4.23 -36.07
C PRO A 205 -4.18 4.95 -34.89
N PRO A 206 -2.88 5.28 -35.03
CA PRO A 206 -2.13 6.00 -33.99
C PRO A 206 -2.61 7.45 -33.90
N GLY A 207 -3.01 7.90 -32.70
CA GLY A 207 -3.30 9.32 -32.45
C GLY A 207 -4.50 9.65 -31.58
N GLN A 208 -5.24 8.68 -31.06
CA GLN A 208 -6.26 8.94 -30.05
C GLN A 208 -5.70 8.51 -28.69
N ASP A 209 -5.44 9.50 -27.81
CA ASP A 209 -5.20 9.24 -26.40
C ASP A 209 -6.50 8.65 -25.83
N ASP A 210 -6.45 7.37 -25.42
CA ASP A 210 -7.53 6.79 -24.63
C ASP A 210 -7.63 7.59 -23.33
N PRO A 211 -8.80 8.11 -22.95
CA PRO A 211 -8.96 8.72 -21.64
C PRO A 211 -8.55 7.67 -20.60
N ALA A 212 -7.75 8.10 -19.61
CA ALA A 212 -7.45 7.26 -18.47
C ALA A 212 -8.78 6.75 -17.91
N PRO A 213 -8.94 5.44 -17.61
CA PRO A 213 -10.14 4.97 -16.93
C PRO A 213 -10.30 5.83 -15.66
N ASP A 214 -11.45 6.47 -15.49
CA ASP A 214 -11.76 7.37 -14.35
C ASP A 214 -11.51 6.73 -12.97
N ALA A 215 -11.41 5.41 -12.91
CA ALA A 215 -11.07 4.63 -11.72
C ALA A 215 -9.58 4.65 -11.34
N LEU A 216 -8.70 5.21 -12.18
CA LEU A 216 -7.24 5.13 -12.02
C LEU A 216 -6.55 6.45 -11.72
N THR A 217 -7.18 7.56 -12.12
CA THR A 217 -6.84 8.85 -11.54
C THR A 217 -7.50 8.88 -10.19
N SER A 218 -6.70 8.98 -9.13
CA SER A 218 -7.20 9.22 -7.78
C SER A 218 -8.08 10.46 -7.81
N ARG A 219 -9.37 10.29 -8.17
CA ARG A 219 -10.35 11.31 -7.82
C ARG A 219 -10.24 11.42 -6.31
N PRO A 220 -9.97 12.61 -5.74
CA PRO A 220 -10.00 12.77 -4.31
C PRO A 220 -11.35 12.20 -3.86
N ARG A 221 -11.32 11.13 -3.04
CA ARG A 221 -12.53 10.50 -2.52
C ARG A 221 -13.33 11.59 -1.84
N THR A 222 -14.60 11.69 -2.16
CA THR A 222 -15.46 12.67 -1.51
C THR A 222 -15.54 12.35 -0.02
N ALA A 223 -15.83 13.34 0.80
CA ALA A 223 -16.08 13.12 2.23
C ALA A 223 -17.16 12.04 2.45
N SER A 224 -18.13 11.93 1.53
CA SER A 224 -19.17 10.89 1.53
C SER A 224 -18.58 9.49 1.26
N ASP A 225 -17.60 9.35 0.37
CA ASP A 225 -16.98 8.05 0.07
C ASP A 225 -16.13 7.58 1.24
N ARG A 226 -15.41 8.50 1.90
CA ARG A 226 -14.64 8.21 3.11
C ARG A 226 -15.56 7.77 4.27
N ALA A 227 -16.65 8.49 4.51
CA ALA A 227 -17.61 8.12 5.54
C ALA A 227 -18.25 6.74 5.31
N ARG A 228 -18.54 6.39 4.05
CA ARG A 228 -19.04 5.05 3.70
C ARG A 228 -18.00 3.96 3.95
N ALA A 229 -16.74 4.23 3.62
CA ALA A 229 -15.64 3.29 3.87
C ALA A 229 -15.43 3.10 5.39
N GLU A 230 -15.46 4.17 6.18
CA GLU A 230 -15.38 4.12 7.64
C GLU A 230 -16.51 3.30 8.26
N GLU A 231 -17.75 3.49 7.79
CA GLU A 231 -18.91 2.70 8.21
C GLU A 231 -18.73 1.23 7.88
N LEU A 232 -18.26 0.92 6.66
CA LEU A 232 -18.02 -0.46 6.23
C LEU A 232 -16.93 -1.14 7.08
N VAL A 233 -15.85 -0.43 7.40
CA VAL A 233 -14.80 -0.94 8.29
C VAL A 233 -15.31 -1.13 9.72
N SER A 234 -16.23 -0.26 10.19
CA SER A 234 -16.86 -0.40 11.50
C SER A 234 -17.72 -1.66 11.58
N ARG A 235 -18.51 -1.93 10.53
CA ARG A 235 -19.33 -3.16 10.42
C ARG A 235 -18.45 -4.40 10.29
N PHE A 236 -17.33 -4.30 9.57
CA PHE A 236 -16.36 -5.39 9.47
C PHE A 236 -15.73 -5.72 10.84
N LEU A 237 -15.39 -4.70 11.62
CA LEU A 237 -14.88 -4.88 12.98
C LEU A 237 -15.92 -5.59 13.87
N ALA A 238 -17.19 -5.20 13.83
CA ALA A 238 -18.26 -5.88 14.53
C ALA A 238 -18.40 -7.35 14.09
N ALA A 239 -18.29 -7.64 12.78
CA ALA A 239 -18.28 -9.00 12.27
C ALA A 239 -17.08 -9.83 12.77
N CYS A 240 -15.93 -9.18 13.00
CA CYS A 240 -14.77 -9.83 13.64
C CYS A 240 -15.06 -10.20 15.10
N GLU A 241 -15.76 -9.36 15.85
CA GLU A 241 -16.16 -9.63 17.25
C GLU A 241 -17.19 -10.76 17.34
N GLU A 242 -18.16 -10.79 16.43
CA GLU A 242 -19.17 -11.85 16.35
C GLU A 242 -18.58 -13.19 15.91
N GLY A 243 -17.61 -13.17 14.97
CA GLY A 243 -16.98 -14.35 14.40
C GLY A 243 -17.92 -15.24 13.57
N ALA A 244 -19.10 -14.73 13.20
CA ALA A 244 -20.09 -15.44 12.40
C ALA A 244 -19.83 -15.29 10.90
N VAL A 245 -20.00 -16.36 10.13
CA VAL A 245 -19.79 -16.36 8.67
C VAL A 245 -20.78 -15.40 8.00
N ASP A 246 -22.02 -15.40 8.43
CA ASP A 246 -23.12 -14.60 7.82
C ASP A 246 -22.84 -13.10 7.93
N SER A 247 -22.27 -12.63 9.06
CA SER A 247 -21.91 -11.24 9.27
C SER A 247 -20.85 -10.75 8.24
N PHE A 248 -19.93 -11.62 7.81
CA PHE A 248 -18.99 -11.31 6.76
C PHE A 248 -19.62 -11.36 5.37
N LEU A 249 -20.56 -12.30 5.12
CA LEU A 249 -21.21 -12.44 3.82
C LEU A 249 -21.96 -11.16 3.39
N GLU A 250 -22.50 -10.40 4.34
CA GLU A 250 -23.20 -9.13 4.06
C GLU A 250 -22.26 -8.00 3.65
N LEU A 251 -20.97 -8.10 3.96
CA LEU A 251 -19.99 -7.03 3.75
C LEU A 251 -19.13 -7.25 2.48
N LEU A 252 -19.04 -8.48 2.00
CA LEU A 252 -18.11 -8.88 0.94
C LEU A 252 -18.76 -8.86 -0.44
N ALA A 253 -18.04 -8.38 -1.44
CA ALA A 253 -18.41 -8.52 -2.85
C ALA A 253 -18.34 -10.00 -3.29
N GLU A 254 -19.07 -10.38 -4.36
CA GLU A 254 -19.08 -11.77 -4.86
C GLU A 254 -17.68 -12.26 -5.24
N ASP A 255 -16.88 -11.38 -5.84
CA ASP A 255 -15.55 -11.63 -6.36
C ASP A 255 -14.44 -11.14 -5.43
N VAL A 256 -14.76 -10.86 -4.16
CA VAL A 256 -13.80 -10.37 -3.17
C VAL A 256 -12.52 -11.21 -3.15
N VAL A 257 -11.37 -10.53 -3.05
CA VAL A 257 -10.06 -11.15 -2.93
C VAL A 257 -9.43 -10.83 -1.59
N LEU A 258 -9.00 -11.87 -0.88
CA LEU A 258 -8.22 -11.76 0.35
C LEU A 258 -6.77 -12.16 0.06
N ALA A 259 -5.84 -11.23 0.21
CA ALA A 259 -4.41 -11.43 0.02
C ALA A 259 -3.64 -11.16 1.31
N GLY A 260 -2.55 -11.88 1.53
CA GLY A 260 -1.73 -11.73 2.72
C GLY A 260 -0.24 -11.77 2.41
N ASP A 261 0.51 -10.85 2.97
CA ASP A 261 1.96 -10.78 2.88
C ASP A 261 2.62 -11.12 4.22
N GLY A 262 3.18 -12.32 4.30
CA GLY A 262 4.01 -12.77 5.42
C GLY A 262 5.48 -12.88 5.07
N GLY A 263 5.86 -12.71 3.78
CA GLY A 263 7.24 -12.75 3.31
C GLY A 263 8.01 -14.04 3.59
N GLY A 264 7.33 -15.14 3.96
CA GLY A 264 7.99 -16.33 4.46
C GLY A 264 8.64 -16.18 5.84
N LYS A 265 8.37 -15.07 6.54
CA LYS A 265 8.97 -14.69 7.83
C LYS A 265 8.05 -14.93 9.03
N VAL A 266 6.87 -15.45 8.77
CA VAL A 266 5.86 -15.70 9.81
C VAL A 266 5.63 -17.21 10.02
N PRO A 267 5.25 -17.63 11.24
CA PRO A 267 4.95 -19.01 11.52
C PRO A 267 3.86 -19.58 10.60
N LEU A 268 3.96 -20.87 10.30
CA LEU A 268 3.00 -21.58 9.43
C LEU A 268 1.56 -21.42 9.92
N GLY A 269 0.66 -21.06 9.01
CA GLY A 269 -0.77 -20.90 9.28
C GLY A 269 -1.17 -19.53 9.81
N MET A 270 -0.23 -18.60 9.94
CA MET A 270 -0.52 -17.19 10.30
C MET A 270 -0.64 -16.28 9.07
N SER A 271 -0.11 -16.67 7.91
CA SER A 271 -0.24 -15.93 6.67
C SER A 271 -0.99 -16.71 5.61
N ILE A 272 -1.60 -15.99 4.69
CA ILE A 272 -2.24 -16.52 3.48
C ILE A 272 -1.16 -16.65 2.42
N ALA A 273 -0.81 -17.89 2.06
CA ALA A 273 0.28 -18.16 1.12
C ALA A 273 -0.04 -17.78 -0.33
N ARG A 274 -1.33 -17.72 -0.70
CA ARG A 274 -1.82 -17.33 -2.02
C ARG A 274 -3.14 -16.58 -1.86
N PRO A 275 -3.45 -15.59 -2.73
CA PRO A 275 -4.73 -14.91 -2.71
C PRO A 275 -5.90 -15.89 -2.75
N VAL A 276 -6.92 -15.61 -1.96
CA VAL A 276 -8.17 -16.39 -1.88
C VAL A 276 -9.30 -15.53 -2.40
N ALA A 277 -10.06 -16.05 -3.37
CA ALA A 277 -11.15 -15.34 -4.01
C ALA A 277 -12.51 -15.97 -3.69
N GLY A 278 -13.53 -15.12 -3.76
CA GLY A 278 -14.95 -15.50 -3.65
C GLY A 278 -15.51 -15.34 -2.23
N ARG A 279 -16.68 -14.70 -2.17
CA ARG A 279 -17.39 -14.28 -0.95
C ARG A 279 -17.45 -15.37 0.12
N VAL A 280 -17.95 -16.55 -0.23
CA VAL A 280 -18.17 -17.64 0.75
C VAL A 280 -16.85 -18.17 1.31
N THR A 281 -15.83 -18.31 0.45
CA THR A 281 -14.52 -18.83 0.86
C THR A 281 -13.83 -17.84 1.78
N VAL A 282 -13.83 -16.56 1.41
CA VAL A 282 -13.23 -15.48 2.21
C VAL A 282 -13.98 -15.32 3.55
N ALA A 283 -15.32 -15.30 3.56
CA ALA A 283 -16.11 -15.21 4.80
C ALA A 283 -15.80 -16.35 5.78
N ARG A 284 -15.73 -17.60 5.30
CA ARG A 284 -15.36 -18.75 6.13
C ARG A 284 -13.94 -18.66 6.67
N MET A 285 -13.00 -18.17 5.86
CA MET A 285 -11.62 -17.98 6.28
C MET A 285 -11.51 -16.91 7.37
N LEU A 286 -12.17 -15.75 7.19
CA LEU A 286 -12.20 -14.67 8.18
C LEU A 286 -12.83 -15.15 9.50
N ALA A 287 -14.00 -15.76 9.45
CA ALA A 287 -14.67 -16.32 10.65
C ALA A 287 -13.79 -17.38 11.35
N SER A 288 -13.09 -18.22 10.58
CA SER A 288 -12.12 -19.18 11.16
C SER A 288 -10.95 -18.47 11.84
N PHE A 289 -10.47 -17.36 11.28
CA PHE A 289 -9.35 -16.61 11.83
C PHE A 289 -9.73 -15.91 13.15
N VAL A 290 -10.81 -15.14 13.18
CA VAL A 290 -11.27 -14.42 14.37
C VAL A 290 -11.87 -15.35 15.43
N GLY A 291 -12.54 -16.41 15.03
CA GLY A 291 -13.17 -17.40 15.91
C GLY A 291 -12.21 -18.30 16.67
N ARG A 292 -10.89 -18.14 16.51
CA ARG A 292 -9.89 -18.98 17.19
C ARG A 292 -9.68 -18.67 18.67
N GLY A 293 -10.26 -17.57 19.18
CA GLY A 293 -9.99 -17.10 20.56
C GLY A 293 -8.53 -16.65 20.70
N ALA A 294 -7.99 -16.05 19.67
CA ALA A 294 -6.66 -15.51 19.65
C ALA A 294 -6.55 -14.36 20.65
N PRO A 295 -5.45 -14.24 21.42
CA PRO A 295 -5.20 -13.10 22.29
C PRO A 295 -4.73 -11.91 21.43
N LEU A 296 -5.64 -11.37 20.66
CA LEU A 296 -5.45 -10.19 19.79
C LEU A 296 -6.75 -9.41 19.67
N HIS A 297 -6.62 -8.14 19.34
CA HIS A 297 -7.73 -7.27 19.02
C HIS A 297 -7.44 -6.46 17.77
N PHE A 298 -8.48 -5.81 17.25
CA PHE A 298 -8.41 -4.96 16.08
C PHE A 298 -8.61 -3.51 16.46
N GLU A 299 -7.79 -2.63 15.89
CA GLU A 299 -7.90 -1.19 16.06
C GLU A 299 -8.12 -0.50 14.72
N ARG A 300 -8.98 0.52 14.68
CA ARG A 300 -9.17 1.33 13.48
C ARG A 300 -7.97 2.22 13.23
N ALA A 301 -7.55 2.31 11.97
CA ALA A 301 -6.46 3.17 11.54
C ALA A 301 -6.67 3.62 10.10
N LEU A 302 -5.96 4.67 9.68
CA LEU A 302 -5.76 4.95 8.27
C LEU A 302 -4.54 4.15 7.80
N VAL A 303 -4.75 3.25 6.84
CA VAL A 303 -3.70 2.45 6.21
C VAL A 303 -3.58 2.86 4.75
N GLY A 304 -2.47 3.49 4.38
CA GLY A 304 -2.31 4.07 3.04
C GLY A 304 -3.34 5.18 2.76
N GLY A 305 -3.70 6.01 3.77
CA GLY A 305 -4.70 7.07 3.64
C GLY A 305 -6.16 6.60 3.63
N GLU A 306 -6.42 5.30 3.66
CA GLU A 306 -7.74 4.69 3.61
C GLU A 306 -8.13 4.09 4.97
N PRO A 307 -9.44 4.06 5.31
CA PRO A 307 -9.89 3.33 6.48
C PRO A 307 -9.43 1.86 6.44
N GLY A 308 -8.77 1.43 7.50
CA GLY A 308 -8.19 0.10 7.64
C GLY A 308 -8.18 -0.35 9.09
N LEU A 309 -7.49 -1.45 9.36
CA LEU A 309 -7.35 -2.02 10.71
C LEU A 309 -5.89 -2.34 11.01
N LEU A 310 -5.52 -2.15 12.26
CA LEU A 310 -4.35 -2.74 12.89
C LEU A 310 -4.76 -4.01 13.61
N ILE A 311 -3.91 -5.01 13.57
CA ILE A 311 -4.05 -6.26 14.33
C ILE A 311 -3.00 -6.19 15.42
N VAL A 312 -3.44 -6.15 16.67
CA VAL A 312 -2.57 -5.94 17.84
C VAL A 312 -2.66 -7.15 18.76
N ALA A 313 -1.52 -7.63 19.21
CA ALA A 313 -1.45 -8.70 20.21
C ALA A 313 -1.84 -8.17 21.59
N ASP A 314 -2.58 -8.95 22.35
CA ASP A 314 -2.92 -8.59 23.73
C ASP A 314 -1.71 -8.67 24.65
N ASP A 315 -1.73 -7.91 25.74
CA ASP A 315 -0.62 -7.84 26.74
C ASP A 315 -0.27 -9.20 27.32
N VAL A 316 -1.24 -10.12 27.41
CA VAL A 316 -1.00 -11.49 27.93
C VAL A 316 0.00 -12.29 27.10
N VAL A 317 0.19 -11.90 25.84
CA VAL A 317 1.21 -12.48 24.94
C VAL A 317 2.36 -11.53 24.63
N GLY A 318 2.43 -10.40 25.33
CA GLY A 318 3.52 -9.42 25.23
C GLY A 318 3.20 -8.17 24.43
N GLY A 319 1.97 -8.02 23.95
CA GLY A 319 1.55 -6.86 23.16
C GLY A 319 2.24 -6.75 21.80
N GLY A 320 2.03 -5.62 21.13
CA GLY A 320 2.72 -5.26 19.90
C GLY A 320 1.90 -5.49 18.62
N LEU A 321 2.34 -4.84 17.54
CA LEU A 321 1.68 -4.92 16.24
C LEU A 321 1.94 -6.27 15.57
N ILE A 322 0.89 -6.98 15.19
CA ILE A 322 0.93 -8.21 14.40
C ILE A 322 0.92 -7.87 12.92
N GLY A 323 0.08 -6.93 12.52
CA GLY A 323 -0.09 -6.58 11.12
C GLY A 323 -1.12 -5.49 10.87
N THR A 324 -1.35 -5.23 9.59
CA THR A 324 -2.33 -4.25 9.13
C THR A 324 -3.26 -4.89 8.11
N TRP A 325 -4.52 -4.43 8.07
CA TRP A 325 -5.43 -4.71 6.98
C TRP A 325 -5.84 -3.43 6.28
N SER A 326 -5.72 -3.41 4.97
CA SER A 326 -6.29 -2.39 4.09
C SER A 326 -7.44 -2.97 3.27
N PHE A 327 -8.43 -2.14 2.96
CA PHE A 327 -9.65 -2.54 2.29
C PHE A 327 -9.81 -1.83 0.95
N GLU A 328 -10.27 -2.56 -0.03
CA GLU A 328 -10.75 -2.03 -1.31
C GLU A 328 -12.27 -2.07 -1.31
N VAL A 329 -12.89 -0.90 -1.50
CA VAL A 329 -14.35 -0.75 -1.49
C VAL A 329 -14.84 -0.48 -2.91
N SER A 330 -15.79 -1.28 -3.38
CA SER A 330 -16.50 -1.09 -4.64
C SER A 330 -18.00 -1.29 -4.40
N ASP A 331 -18.82 -0.40 -4.91
CA ASP A 331 -20.29 -0.46 -4.79
C ASP A 331 -20.81 -0.65 -3.37
N GLY A 332 -20.09 -0.11 -2.37
CA GLY A 332 -20.46 -0.20 -0.96
C GLY A 332 -20.18 -1.55 -0.30
N LEU A 333 -19.42 -2.42 -0.96
CA LEU A 333 -18.96 -3.72 -0.46
C LEU A 333 -17.42 -3.80 -0.47
N LEU A 334 -16.87 -4.72 0.30
CA LEU A 334 -15.44 -5.02 0.30
C LEU A 334 -15.11 -5.91 -0.91
N ALA A 335 -14.42 -5.33 -1.89
CA ALA A 335 -13.93 -6.03 -3.08
C ALA A 335 -12.52 -6.62 -2.86
N GLY A 336 -11.75 -6.07 -1.93
CA GLY A 336 -10.42 -6.58 -1.59
C GLY A 336 -10.06 -6.36 -0.14
N ILE A 337 -9.34 -7.32 0.42
CA ILE A 337 -8.74 -7.26 1.76
C ILE A 337 -7.27 -7.63 1.61
N ARG A 338 -6.37 -6.74 2.02
CA ARG A 338 -4.93 -6.97 1.94
C ARG A 338 -4.30 -6.85 3.31
N GLY A 339 -3.70 -7.94 3.77
CA GLY A 339 -3.06 -8.05 5.08
C GLY A 339 -1.54 -8.08 4.97
N VAL A 340 -0.85 -7.18 5.65
CA VAL A 340 0.60 -7.23 5.79
C VAL A 340 0.92 -7.65 7.22
N ILE A 341 1.60 -8.80 7.36
CA ILE A 341 2.07 -9.31 8.66
C ILE A 341 3.57 -9.65 8.63
N ASN A 342 4.26 -9.33 7.53
CA ASN A 342 5.70 -9.49 7.43
C ASN A 342 6.42 -8.52 8.36
N PRO A 343 7.17 -9.00 9.39
CA PRO A 343 7.81 -8.13 10.37
C PRO A 343 8.82 -7.15 9.74
N GLU A 344 9.49 -7.55 8.66
CA GLU A 344 10.46 -6.71 7.95
C GLU A 344 9.78 -5.47 7.31
N LYS A 345 8.48 -5.56 7.00
CA LYS A 345 7.67 -4.48 6.42
C LYS A 345 6.94 -3.62 7.46
N LEU A 346 6.91 -4.06 8.71
CA LEU A 346 6.18 -3.40 9.78
C LEU A 346 7.09 -2.68 10.79
N GLY A 347 8.41 -2.94 10.73
CA GLY A 347 9.36 -2.45 11.72
C GLY A 347 9.38 -0.93 11.90
N HIS A 348 9.02 -0.16 10.87
CA HIS A 348 8.92 1.30 10.92
C HIS A 348 7.68 1.79 11.70
N LEU A 349 6.70 0.92 11.98
CA LEU A 349 5.46 1.26 12.71
C LEU A 349 5.60 1.13 14.24
N GLY A 350 6.71 0.62 14.74
CA GLY A 350 7.00 0.54 16.18
C GLY A 350 7.20 -0.88 16.70
N GLN A 351 6.76 -1.16 17.93
CA GLN A 351 6.95 -2.45 18.56
C GLN A 351 6.11 -3.53 17.88
N LEU A 352 6.77 -4.59 17.42
CA LEU A 352 6.11 -5.75 16.81
C LEU A 352 5.80 -6.81 17.86
N ALA A 353 4.75 -7.59 17.60
CA ALA A 353 4.38 -8.74 18.41
C ALA A 353 5.38 -9.89 18.24
N ASP A 354 5.57 -10.68 19.28
CA ASP A 354 6.26 -11.97 19.23
C ASP A 354 5.32 -13.01 18.60
N LEU A 355 5.51 -13.27 17.29
CA LEU A 355 4.65 -14.16 16.52
C LEU A 355 4.76 -15.63 16.95
N ASP A 356 5.90 -16.07 17.48
CA ASP A 356 6.07 -17.43 17.98
C ASP A 356 5.29 -17.64 19.28
N ARG A 357 5.34 -16.65 20.18
CA ARG A 357 4.54 -16.64 21.40
C ARG A 357 3.04 -16.58 21.11
N LEU A 358 2.64 -15.74 20.16
CA LEU A 358 1.25 -15.66 19.70
C LEU A 358 0.79 -16.98 19.10
N GLN A 359 1.60 -17.63 18.25
CA GLN A 359 1.27 -18.93 17.67
C GLN A 359 1.12 -20.02 18.73
N ALA A 360 1.99 -20.03 19.75
CA ALA A 360 1.89 -20.98 20.87
C ALA A 360 0.58 -20.79 21.63
N ALA A 361 0.19 -19.55 21.92
CA ALA A 361 -1.08 -19.22 22.57
C ALA A 361 -2.30 -19.64 21.73
N LEU A 362 -2.26 -19.40 20.41
CA LEU A 362 -3.30 -19.86 19.47
C LEU A 362 -3.48 -21.37 19.45
N ARG A 363 -2.38 -22.15 19.46
CA ARG A 363 -2.44 -23.62 19.53
C ARG A 363 -3.07 -24.08 20.84
N SER A 364 -2.65 -23.53 21.97
CA SER A 364 -3.21 -23.85 23.28
C SER A 364 -4.72 -23.54 23.35
N ALA A 365 -5.15 -22.40 22.83
CA ALA A 365 -6.57 -22.03 22.77
C ALA A 365 -7.38 -23.02 21.90
N LEU A 366 -6.84 -23.46 20.76
CA LEU A 366 -7.49 -24.43 19.89
C LEU A 366 -7.61 -25.81 20.53
N GLU A 367 -6.57 -26.26 21.23
CA GLU A 367 -6.56 -27.53 21.97
C GLU A 367 -7.59 -27.52 23.09
N ALA A 368 -7.66 -26.45 23.88
CA ALA A 368 -8.65 -26.26 24.95
C ALA A 368 -10.09 -26.32 24.42
N ARG A 369 -10.37 -25.62 23.30
CA ARG A 369 -11.70 -25.65 22.64
C ARG A 369 -12.06 -27.04 22.12
N THR A 370 -11.09 -27.73 21.55
CA THR A 370 -11.30 -29.11 21.06
C THR A 370 -11.61 -30.07 22.20
N ALA A 371 -10.91 -29.95 23.32
CA ALA A 371 -11.16 -30.71 24.53
C ALA A 371 -12.54 -30.42 25.11
N ALA A 372 -12.92 -29.15 25.23
CA ALA A 372 -14.24 -28.71 25.71
C ALA A 372 -15.38 -29.27 24.85
N ARG A 373 -15.24 -29.20 23.50
CA ARG A 373 -16.23 -29.79 22.58
C ARG A 373 -16.38 -31.31 22.74
N ARG A 374 -15.28 -32.05 22.94
CA ARG A 374 -15.30 -33.50 23.17
C ARG A 374 -15.99 -33.81 24.49
N THR A 375 -15.76 -33.01 25.53
CA THR A 375 -16.40 -33.20 26.83
C THR A 375 -17.90 -32.95 26.75
N ALA A 376 -18.32 -31.84 26.11
CA ALA A 376 -19.73 -31.53 25.90
C ALA A 376 -20.46 -32.64 25.08
N ALA A 377 -19.84 -33.09 23.99
CA ALA A 377 -20.42 -34.18 23.19
C ALA A 377 -20.59 -35.51 23.98
N ARG A 378 -19.67 -35.85 24.91
CA ARG A 378 -19.81 -36.98 25.80
C ARG A 378 -20.95 -36.81 26.80
N GLN A 379 -21.09 -35.63 27.38
CA GLN A 379 -22.17 -35.32 28.32
C GLN A 379 -23.55 -35.39 27.65
N THR A 380 -23.66 -34.95 26.38
CA THR A 380 -24.91 -35.04 25.62
C THR A 380 -25.24 -36.48 25.28
N ALA A 381 -24.25 -37.32 24.94
CA ALA A 381 -24.44 -38.73 24.64
C ALA A 381 -24.84 -39.58 25.91
N ASP A 382 -24.38 -39.17 27.10
CA ASP A 382 -24.75 -39.79 28.36
C ASP A 382 -26.14 -39.37 28.89
N GLN A 383 -26.74 -38.33 28.29
CA GLN A 383 -28.06 -37.81 28.67
C GLN A 383 -29.21 -38.31 27.76
N GLU A 384 -28.92 -38.98 26.65
CA GLU A 384 -29.99 -39.62 25.88
C GLU A 384 -30.50 -40.86 26.66
N PRO A 385 -31.75 -40.88 27.15
CA PRO A 385 -32.30 -42.05 27.82
C PRO A 385 -32.44 -43.17 26.81
N THR A 386 -31.90 -44.31 27.14
CA THR A 386 -32.22 -45.59 26.49
C THR A 386 -33.69 -45.83 26.60
N GLU A 387 -34.50 -45.33 25.64
CA GLU A 387 -35.87 -45.83 25.45
C GLU A 387 -35.75 -47.29 24.94
N ASN A 388 -36.11 -48.16 25.85
CA ASN A 388 -36.27 -49.61 25.55
C ASN A 388 -37.77 -49.92 25.56
#